data_76ef220d9641e1f102822ece9e4e11cf
#
_entry.id   76ef220d9641e1f102822ece9e4e11cf
#
_cell.length_a   1.000
_cell.length_b   1.000
_cell.length_c   1.000
_cell.angle_alpha   90.00
_cell.angle_beta   90.00
_cell.angle_gamma   90.00
#
_symmetry.space_group_name_H-M   'P 1'
#
loop_
_entity.id
_entity.type
_entity.pdbx_description
1 polymer ?
#
loop_
_entity_poly.entity_id
_entity_poly.type
_entity_poly.pdbx_seq_one_letter_code
_entity_poly.pdbx_strand_id
1 'polypeptide(L)'
;MAEKVNVVTGASGGIGAALAKLLAARGEKVVLGARRAAELQKVADACGAGALVVVTDVTRRADVEHLRDEALRAFGRVDVWVNNAGRGIGRQVLDLTDEDVDVMMAVNFKSALYGMQAIMPHFKERGTGHVINISSALSRLPFASYRSAYAASKAALNNLSATVRMDLRAQYPNIHVSVVMPPIVTTDFARNALYGTPVPPGGFRPGAAGQTPEQVAAAILDLIEHPRAEIYTNPDQAETVAKYYADVNSYEAKLGR
;
A
#
# COMPACT_ATOMS: atom_id res chain seq x y z
N MET A 1 2.64 4.48 26.30
CA MET A 1 1.50 4.21 25.35
C MET A 1 1.28 2.71 25.34
N ALA A 2 0.03 2.23 25.19
CA ALA A 2 -0.21 0.79 25.05
C ALA A 2 0.47 0.27 23.78
N GLU A 3 1.06 -0.92 23.88
CA GLU A 3 1.72 -1.61 22.77
C GLU A 3 0.70 -1.90 21.67
N LYS A 4 0.87 -1.32 20.46
CA LYS A 4 -0.03 -1.55 19.32
C LYS A 4 0.31 -2.86 18.63
N VAL A 5 -0.71 -3.47 18.01
CA VAL A 5 -0.58 -4.64 17.13
C VAL A 5 -0.84 -4.21 15.70
N ASN A 6 0.13 -4.38 14.82
CA ASN A 6 0.11 -3.94 13.44
C ASN A 6 0.22 -5.13 12.49
N VAL A 7 -0.72 -5.26 11.56
CA VAL A 7 -0.66 -6.25 10.47
C VAL A 7 -0.16 -5.56 9.21
N VAL A 8 0.88 -6.12 8.57
CA VAL A 8 1.47 -5.56 7.35
C VAL A 8 1.51 -6.63 6.26
N THR A 9 0.77 -6.43 5.17
CA THR A 9 0.84 -7.29 3.99
C THR A 9 1.98 -6.87 3.06
N GLY A 10 2.55 -7.83 2.31
CA GLY A 10 3.72 -7.56 1.46
C GLY A 10 4.98 -7.23 2.27
N ALA A 11 5.08 -7.75 3.49
CA ALA A 11 6.14 -7.42 4.45
C ALA A 11 7.50 -8.07 4.17
N SER A 12 7.64 -8.90 3.13
CA SER A 12 8.90 -9.59 2.80
C SER A 12 9.97 -8.70 2.14
N GLY A 13 9.72 -7.40 1.95
CA GLY A 13 10.66 -6.45 1.37
C GLY A 13 10.08 -5.05 1.19
N GLY A 14 10.90 -4.12 0.71
CA GLY A 14 10.50 -2.75 0.38
C GLY A 14 9.84 -1.99 1.54
N ILE A 15 8.79 -1.24 1.24
CA ILE A 15 8.06 -0.42 2.21
C ILE A 15 7.54 -1.25 3.38
N GLY A 16 6.96 -2.43 3.11
CA GLY A 16 6.39 -3.28 4.17
C GLY A 16 7.43 -3.77 5.17
N ALA A 17 8.60 -4.18 4.70
CA ALA A 17 9.70 -4.60 5.56
C ALA A 17 10.29 -3.43 6.36
N ALA A 18 10.45 -2.25 5.74
CA ALA A 18 10.94 -1.05 6.42
C ALA A 18 9.96 -0.61 7.52
N LEU A 19 8.66 -0.59 7.22
CA LEU A 19 7.62 -0.25 8.19
C LEU A 19 7.59 -1.24 9.37
N ALA A 20 7.65 -2.54 9.09
CA ALA A 20 7.65 -3.57 10.12
C ALA A 20 8.82 -3.39 11.11
N LYS A 21 10.02 -3.17 10.58
CA LYS A 21 11.22 -2.92 11.40
C LYS A 21 11.08 -1.63 12.22
N LEU A 22 10.54 -0.57 11.63
CA LEU A 22 10.34 0.70 12.31
C LEU A 22 9.35 0.58 13.47
N LEU A 23 8.22 -0.12 13.27
CA LEU A 23 7.22 -0.38 14.30
C LEU A 23 7.79 -1.27 15.44
N ALA A 24 8.49 -2.35 15.07
CA ALA A 24 9.13 -3.23 16.05
C ALA A 24 10.20 -2.52 16.90
N ALA A 25 10.99 -1.61 16.30
CA ALA A 25 11.96 -0.79 17.02
C ALA A 25 11.33 0.15 18.05
N ARG A 26 10.01 0.42 17.93
CA ARG A 26 9.22 1.19 18.91
C ARG A 26 8.58 0.31 19.98
N GLY A 27 8.87 -0.98 19.98
CA GLY A 27 8.27 -1.95 20.91
C GLY A 27 6.86 -2.40 20.53
N GLU A 28 6.39 -2.12 19.32
CA GLU A 28 5.08 -2.53 18.86
C GLU A 28 5.12 -3.97 18.29
N LYS A 29 3.99 -4.70 18.39
CA LYS A 29 3.84 -6.02 17.77
C LYS A 29 3.58 -5.87 16.28
N VAL A 30 4.19 -6.76 15.47
CA VAL A 30 4.02 -6.76 14.02
C VAL A 30 3.69 -8.16 13.51
N VAL A 31 2.62 -8.26 12.72
CA VAL A 31 2.23 -9.49 12.01
C VAL A 31 2.54 -9.29 10.54
N LEU A 32 3.40 -10.16 10.02
CA LEU A 32 4.02 -10.04 8.70
C LEU A 32 3.36 -11.02 7.74
N GLY A 33 2.61 -10.51 6.75
CA GLY A 33 1.95 -11.31 5.71
C GLY A 33 2.66 -11.19 4.37
N ALA A 34 3.15 -12.29 3.78
CA ALA A 34 3.65 -12.36 2.41
C ALA A 34 3.81 -13.82 1.96
N ARG A 35 4.01 -14.04 0.64
CA ARG A 35 4.18 -15.38 0.05
C ARG A 35 5.57 -15.97 0.26
N ARG A 36 6.61 -15.14 0.31
CA ARG A 36 8.01 -15.57 0.37
C ARG A 36 8.41 -15.81 1.82
N ALA A 37 8.26 -17.05 2.28
CA ALA A 37 8.47 -17.44 3.68
C ALA A 37 9.89 -17.13 4.19
N ALA A 38 10.94 -17.44 3.41
CA ALA A 38 12.32 -17.23 3.82
C ALA A 38 12.67 -15.73 3.99
N GLU A 39 12.23 -14.88 3.05
CA GLU A 39 12.43 -13.44 3.15
C GLU A 39 11.59 -12.82 4.27
N LEU A 40 10.39 -13.35 4.49
CA LEU A 40 9.51 -12.91 5.56
C LEU A 40 10.13 -13.23 6.92
N GLN A 41 10.73 -14.42 7.07
CA GLN A 41 11.44 -14.81 8.30
C GLN A 41 12.64 -13.89 8.59
N LYS A 42 13.44 -13.55 7.56
CA LYS A 42 14.55 -12.58 7.73
C LYS A 42 14.08 -11.21 8.24
N VAL A 43 12.90 -10.77 7.81
CA VAL A 43 12.32 -9.51 8.32
C VAL A 43 11.86 -9.70 9.76
N ALA A 44 11.24 -10.83 10.10
CA ALA A 44 10.80 -11.12 11.46
C ALA A 44 11.99 -11.21 12.43
N ASP A 45 13.08 -11.86 12.03
CA ASP A 45 14.31 -11.95 12.84
C ASP A 45 14.87 -10.55 13.13
N ALA A 46 14.81 -9.65 12.15
CA ALA A 46 15.23 -8.26 12.34
C ALA A 46 14.26 -7.42 13.18
N CYS A 47 13.00 -7.83 13.30
CA CYS A 47 12.00 -7.21 14.17
C CYS A 47 12.05 -7.74 15.62
N GLY A 48 12.63 -8.89 15.85
CA GLY A 48 12.74 -9.51 17.17
C GLY A 48 11.46 -10.21 17.66
N ALA A 49 11.36 -10.49 18.96
CA ALA A 49 10.34 -11.35 19.56
C ALA A 49 8.88 -10.83 19.42
N GLY A 50 8.68 -9.60 18.99
CA GLY A 50 7.36 -9.02 18.76
C GLY A 50 6.78 -9.28 17.36
N ALA A 51 7.50 -10.04 16.51
CA ALA A 51 7.09 -10.32 15.14
C ALA A 51 6.47 -11.70 14.98
N LEU A 52 5.36 -11.77 14.25
CA LEU A 52 4.69 -13.01 13.85
C LEU A 52 4.72 -13.15 12.32
N VAL A 53 5.19 -14.28 11.83
CA VAL A 53 5.20 -14.62 10.39
C VAL A 53 3.95 -15.42 10.04
N VAL A 54 3.21 -14.96 9.02
CA VAL A 54 2.08 -15.69 8.44
C VAL A 54 2.24 -15.72 6.92
N VAL A 55 2.49 -16.89 6.35
CA VAL A 55 2.58 -17.03 4.88
C VAL A 55 1.21 -16.76 4.27
N THR A 56 1.12 -15.75 3.41
CA THR A 56 -0.15 -15.22 2.94
C THR A 56 -0.08 -14.88 1.45
N ASP A 57 -0.96 -15.44 0.64
CA ASP A 57 -1.25 -14.92 -0.69
C ASP A 57 -2.47 -14.00 -0.62
N VAL A 58 -2.23 -12.69 -0.71
CA VAL A 58 -3.29 -11.69 -0.58
C VAL A 58 -4.35 -11.74 -1.70
N THR A 59 -4.11 -12.49 -2.77
CA THR A 59 -5.11 -12.71 -3.82
C THR A 59 -6.15 -13.76 -3.43
N ARG A 60 -5.90 -14.50 -2.35
CA ARG A 60 -6.79 -15.52 -1.80
C ARG A 60 -7.45 -14.99 -0.53
N ARG A 61 -8.77 -14.82 -0.56
CA ARG A 61 -9.55 -14.32 0.58
C ARG A 61 -9.27 -15.13 1.86
N ALA A 62 -9.28 -16.45 1.75
CA ALA A 62 -9.06 -17.33 2.91
C ALA A 62 -7.70 -17.12 3.58
N ASP A 63 -6.64 -16.82 2.81
CA ASP A 63 -5.33 -16.54 3.37
C ASP A 63 -5.31 -15.19 4.12
N VAL A 64 -6.06 -14.19 3.63
CA VAL A 64 -6.17 -12.89 4.31
C VAL A 64 -6.98 -13.00 5.61
N GLU A 65 -8.04 -13.81 5.60
CA GLU A 65 -8.82 -14.12 6.80
C GLU A 65 -7.98 -14.90 7.82
N HIS A 66 -7.19 -15.88 7.36
CA HIS A 66 -6.24 -16.61 8.20
C HIS A 66 -5.18 -15.67 8.82
N LEU A 67 -4.64 -14.72 8.05
CA LEU A 67 -3.70 -13.71 8.58
C LEU A 67 -4.31 -12.90 9.73
N ARG A 68 -5.58 -12.49 9.61
CA ARG A 68 -6.33 -11.82 10.69
C ARG A 68 -6.46 -12.74 11.91
N ASP A 69 -6.87 -13.99 11.69
CA ASP A 69 -7.14 -14.93 12.79
C ASP A 69 -5.86 -15.25 13.57
N GLU A 70 -4.74 -15.42 12.87
CA GLU A 70 -3.44 -15.62 13.52
C GLU A 70 -2.99 -14.39 14.31
N ALA A 71 -3.23 -13.18 13.79
CA ALA A 71 -2.95 -11.95 14.52
C ALA A 71 -3.78 -11.84 15.82
N LEU A 72 -5.07 -12.12 15.73
CA LEU A 72 -5.99 -12.08 16.89
C LEU A 72 -5.66 -13.20 17.88
N ARG A 73 -5.33 -14.40 17.41
CA ARG A 73 -4.95 -15.55 18.27
C ARG A 73 -3.66 -15.24 19.06
N ALA A 74 -2.66 -14.64 18.41
CA ALA A 74 -1.37 -14.38 19.02
C ALA A 74 -1.36 -13.20 19.99
N PHE A 75 -2.09 -12.13 19.67
CA PHE A 75 -2.00 -10.86 20.38
C PHE A 75 -3.35 -10.36 20.95
N GLY A 76 -4.44 -11.05 20.72
CA GLY A 76 -5.77 -10.71 21.24
C GLY A 76 -6.41 -9.46 20.60
N ARG A 77 -5.66 -8.72 19.77
CA ARG A 77 -6.12 -7.48 19.14
C ARG A 77 -5.33 -7.15 17.87
N VAL A 78 -5.92 -6.31 17.05
CA VAL A 78 -5.24 -5.58 15.97
C VAL A 78 -5.63 -4.12 16.07
N ASP A 79 -4.68 -3.21 15.94
CA ASP A 79 -4.90 -1.77 16.00
C ASP A 79 -4.76 -1.11 14.62
N VAL A 80 -3.81 -1.61 13.82
CA VAL A 80 -3.52 -1.10 12.48
C VAL A 80 -3.44 -2.26 11.49
N TRP A 81 -4.10 -2.11 10.35
CA TRP A 81 -4.03 -3.03 9.23
C TRP A 81 -3.50 -2.33 7.98
N VAL A 82 -2.31 -2.73 7.50
CA VAL A 82 -1.66 -2.11 6.36
C VAL A 82 -1.74 -3.01 5.13
N ASN A 83 -2.57 -2.63 4.16
CA ASN A 83 -2.63 -3.23 2.85
C ASN A 83 -1.51 -2.66 1.98
N ASN A 84 -0.31 -3.25 2.10
CA ASN A 84 0.88 -2.80 1.38
C ASN A 84 1.25 -3.73 0.21
N ALA A 85 0.81 -4.97 0.21
CA ALA A 85 1.07 -5.87 -0.91
C ALA A 85 0.62 -5.27 -2.25
N GLY A 86 1.47 -5.36 -3.26
CA GLY A 86 1.18 -4.83 -4.59
C GLY A 86 2.15 -5.34 -5.64
N ARG A 87 1.77 -5.22 -6.90
CA ARG A 87 2.59 -5.59 -8.06
C ARG A 87 2.41 -4.57 -9.19
N GLY A 88 3.49 -4.24 -9.88
CA GLY A 88 3.47 -3.40 -11.06
C GLY A 88 3.33 -4.20 -12.36
N ILE A 89 3.12 -3.49 -13.45
CA ILE A 89 3.16 -4.02 -14.82
C ILE A 89 3.96 -3.08 -15.70
N GLY A 90 4.66 -3.60 -16.70
CA GLY A 90 5.42 -2.85 -17.70
C GLY A 90 4.84 -2.98 -19.11
N ARG A 91 3.57 -2.59 -19.30
CA ARG A 91 2.86 -2.72 -20.57
C ARG A 91 1.95 -1.51 -20.83
N GLN A 92 1.87 -1.05 -22.08
CA GLN A 92 0.97 0.04 -22.48
C GLN A 92 -0.49 -0.40 -22.49
N VAL A 93 -1.43 0.55 -22.41
CA VAL A 93 -2.88 0.25 -22.31
C VAL A 93 -3.38 -0.58 -23.47
N LEU A 94 -2.98 -0.23 -24.71
CA LEU A 94 -3.49 -0.91 -25.91
C LEU A 94 -2.91 -2.31 -26.12
N ASP A 95 -1.86 -2.68 -25.38
CA ASP A 95 -1.23 -4.01 -25.43
C ASP A 95 -1.66 -4.93 -24.27
N LEU A 96 -2.50 -4.42 -23.33
CA LEU A 96 -2.97 -5.20 -22.19
C LEU A 96 -3.85 -6.37 -22.65
N THR A 97 -3.65 -7.51 -21.99
CA THR A 97 -4.58 -8.65 -22.05
C THR A 97 -5.58 -8.60 -20.87
N ASP A 98 -6.68 -9.33 -20.98
CA ASP A 98 -7.65 -9.47 -19.88
C ASP A 98 -6.97 -10.02 -18.64
N GLU A 99 -6.05 -10.98 -18.78
CA GLU A 99 -5.27 -11.57 -17.68
C GLU A 99 -4.38 -10.53 -16.98
N ASP A 100 -3.78 -9.59 -17.73
CA ASP A 100 -2.99 -8.50 -17.15
C ASP A 100 -3.83 -7.64 -16.23
N VAL A 101 -5.03 -7.29 -16.68
CA VAL A 101 -5.99 -6.48 -15.92
C VAL A 101 -6.45 -7.25 -14.68
N ASP A 102 -6.81 -8.53 -14.83
CA ASP A 102 -7.29 -9.39 -13.75
C ASP A 102 -6.22 -9.54 -12.66
N VAL A 103 -4.96 -9.80 -13.04
CA VAL A 103 -3.84 -9.91 -12.10
C VAL A 103 -3.61 -8.58 -11.37
N MET A 104 -3.62 -7.44 -12.06
CA MET A 104 -3.46 -6.13 -11.41
C MET A 104 -4.59 -5.81 -10.45
N MET A 105 -5.84 -6.11 -10.84
CA MET A 105 -7.00 -5.93 -9.97
C MET A 105 -6.98 -6.89 -8.78
N ALA A 106 -6.61 -8.14 -8.98
CA ALA A 106 -6.52 -9.12 -7.90
C ALA A 106 -5.51 -8.70 -6.82
N VAL A 107 -4.29 -8.30 -7.24
CA VAL A 107 -3.20 -8.01 -6.29
C VAL A 107 -3.32 -6.60 -5.69
N ASN A 108 -3.71 -5.57 -6.45
CA ASN A 108 -3.65 -4.19 -5.99
C ASN A 108 -4.97 -3.64 -5.45
N PHE A 109 -6.12 -4.25 -5.83
CA PHE A 109 -7.44 -3.79 -5.45
C PHE A 109 -8.18 -4.81 -4.58
N LYS A 110 -8.43 -6.05 -5.09
CA LYS A 110 -9.18 -7.07 -4.34
C LYS A 110 -8.47 -7.47 -3.05
N SER A 111 -7.13 -7.54 -3.04
CA SER A 111 -6.37 -7.84 -1.82
C SER A 111 -6.64 -6.85 -0.69
N ALA A 112 -6.68 -5.55 -1.02
CA ALA A 112 -6.98 -4.51 -0.04
C ALA A 112 -8.45 -4.55 0.40
N LEU A 113 -9.38 -4.84 -0.52
CA LEU A 113 -10.78 -5.09 -0.19
C LEU A 113 -10.92 -6.25 0.80
N TYR A 114 -10.21 -7.37 0.56
CA TYR A 114 -10.23 -8.53 1.46
C TYR A 114 -9.66 -8.16 2.85
N GLY A 115 -8.55 -7.42 2.90
CA GLY A 115 -7.99 -6.93 4.17
C GLY A 115 -8.94 -6.04 4.94
N MET A 116 -9.58 -5.07 4.27
CA MET A 116 -10.59 -4.22 4.89
C MET A 116 -11.78 -5.03 5.42
N GLN A 117 -12.32 -5.94 4.61
CA GLN A 117 -13.45 -6.78 5.00
C GLN A 117 -13.11 -7.75 6.13
N ALA A 118 -11.89 -8.31 6.13
CA ALA A 118 -11.46 -9.23 7.17
C ALA A 118 -11.34 -8.55 8.53
N ILE A 119 -10.78 -7.34 8.60
CA ILE A 119 -10.48 -6.68 9.88
C ILE A 119 -11.66 -5.84 10.41
N MET A 120 -12.55 -5.39 9.53
CA MET A 120 -13.61 -4.44 9.89
C MET A 120 -14.56 -4.90 11.00
N PRO A 121 -14.99 -6.19 11.09
CA PRO A 121 -15.80 -6.65 12.21
C PRO A 121 -15.11 -6.43 13.57
N HIS A 122 -13.81 -6.74 13.67
CA HIS A 122 -13.01 -6.54 14.88
C HIS A 122 -12.89 -5.04 15.25
N PHE A 123 -12.65 -4.17 14.27
CA PHE A 123 -12.57 -2.73 14.50
C PHE A 123 -13.93 -2.14 14.94
N LYS A 124 -15.03 -2.61 14.34
CA LYS A 124 -16.39 -2.18 14.72
C LYS A 124 -16.76 -2.62 16.15
N GLU A 125 -16.44 -3.86 16.54
CA GLU A 125 -16.63 -4.37 17.90
C GLU A 125 -15.85 -3.54 18.93
N ARG A 126 -14.62 -3.14 18.59
CA ARG A 126 -13.78 -2.33 19.47
C ARG A 126 -14.08 -0.83 19.42
N GLY A 127 -14.84 -0.37 18.42
CA GLY A 127 -15.11 1.04 18.18
C GLY A 127 -13.89 1.85 17.70
N THR A 128 -12.75 1.22 17.40
CA THR A 128 -11.51 1.88 16.99
C THR A 128 -10.64 0.97 16.13
N GLY A 129 -9.89 1.56 15.20
CA GLY A 129 -8.93 0.87 14.34
C GLY A 129 -8.46 1.75 13.19
N HIS A 130 -7.37 1.37 12.53
CA HIS A 130 -6.84 2.11 11.41
C HIS A 130 -6.46 1.19 10.24
N VAL A 131 -7.13 1.33 9.11
CA VAL A 131 -6.74 0.70 7.85
C VAL A 131 -5.90 1.67 7.05
N ILE A 132 -4.74 1.22 6.56
CA ILE A 132 -3.86 2.01 5.69
C ILE A 132 -3.68 1.27 4.36
N ASN A 133 -4.10 1.88 3.27
CA ASN A 133 -3.98 1.35 1.92
C ASN A 133 -2.81 2.02 1.19
N ILE A 134 -1.78 1.24 0.81
CA ILE A 134 -0.66 1.76 0.03
C ILE A 134 -1.05 1.82 -1.44
N SER A 135 -1.28 3.02 -1.91
CA SER A 135 -1.58 3.36 -3.30
C SER A 135 -0.31 3.80 -4.05
N SER A 136 -0.40 4.81 -4.88
CA SER A 136 0.70 5.38 -5.66
C SER A 136 0.35 6.79 -6.13
N ALA A 137 1.34 7.64 -6.37
CA ALA A 137 1.18 8.89 -7.08
C ALA A 137 0.57 8.69 -8.49
N LEU A 138 0.88 7.55 -9.13
CA LEU A 138 0.32 7.20 -10.44
C LEU A 138 -1.20 6.93 -10.41
N SER A 139 -1.81 6.79 -9.24
CA SER A 139 -3.27 6.73 -9.10
C SER A 139 -3.98 8.05 -9.40
N ARG A 140 -3.23 9.14 -9.44
CA ARG A 140 -3.71 10.51 -9.70
C ARG A 140 -3.11 11.13 -10.97
N LEU A 141 -1.94 10.68 -11.40
CA LEU A 141 -1.16 11.28 -12.48
C LEU A 141 -0.71 10.22 -13.49
N PRO A 142 -1.04 10.31 -14.78
CA PRO A 142 -0.75 9.29 -15.79
C PRO A 142 0.68 9.42 -16.37
N PHE A 143 1.69 9.74 -15.54
CA PHE A 143 3.05 10.05 -16.00
C PHE A 143 3.88 8.87 -16.51
N ALA A 144 3.39 7.65 -16.32
CA ALA A 144 4.07 6.43 -16.76
C ALA A 144 3.09 5.54 -17.53
N SER A 145 2.93 5.79 -18.83
CA SER A 145 1.96 5.10 -19.71
C SER A 145 2.07 3.57 -19.65
N TYR A 146 3.31 3.05 -19.50
CA TYR A 146 3.58 1.62 -19.33
C TYR A 146 3.14 1.02 -17.98
N ARG A 147 2.73 1.85 -17.02
CA ARG A 147 2.16 1.43 -15.73
C ARG A 147 0.62 1.38 -15.74
N SER A 148 0.03 1.29 -16.87
CA SER A 148 -1.38 1.38 -17.24
C SER A 148 -2.37 0.72 -16.26
N ALA A 149 -2.50 -0.60 -16.27
CA ALA A 149 -3.42 -1.34 -15.40
C ALA A 149 -3.04 -1.21 -13.90
N TYR A 150 -1.75 -1.02 -13.59
CA TYR A 150 -1.32 -0.70 -12.22
C TYR A 150 -1.90 0.63 -11.75
N ALA A 151 -1.73 1.70 -12.51
CA ALA A 151 -2.25 3.02 -12.17
C ALA A 151 -3.78 3.00 -12.02
N ALA A 152 -4.48 2.34 -12.94
CA ALA A 152 -5.94 2.14 -12.87
C ALA A 152 -6.36 1.38 -11.59
N SER A 153 -5.67 0.29 -11.23
CA SER A 153 -5.97 -0.47 -10.01
C SER A 153 -5.75 0.34 -8.73
N LYS A 154 -4.73 1.22 -8.72
CA LYS A 154 -4.47 2.11 -7.58
C LYS A 154 -5.45 3.29 -7.51
N ALA A 155 -5.94 3.79 -8.65
CA ALA A 155 -7.03 4.76 -8.69
C ALA A 155 -8.35 4.17 -8.15
N ALA A 156 -8.67 2.95 -8.56
CA ALA A 156 -9.81 2.20 -8.01
C ALA A 156 -9.69 2.01 -6.48
N LEU A 157 -8.49 1.69 -5.97
CA LEU A 157 -8.23 1.57 -4.52
C LEU A 157 -8.47 2.88 -3.78
N ASN A 158 -8.08 4.02 -4.35
CA ASN A 158 -8.33 5.33 -3.74
C ASN A 158 -9.83 5.60 -3.59
N ASN A 159 -10.60 5.35 -4.65
CA ASN A 159 -12.04 5.54 -4.64
C ASN A 159 -12.73 4.60 -3.63
N LEU A 160 -12.38 3.31 -3.64
CA LEU A 160 -12.89 2.33 -2.66
C LEU A 160 -12.62 2.79 -1.22
N SER A 161 -11.40 3.25 -0.94
CA SER A 161 -11.02 3.74 0.39
C SER A 161 -11.85 4.95 0.82
N ALA A 162 -12.12 5.87 -0.10
CA ALA A 162 -12.98 7.03 0.14
C ALA A 162 -14.42 6.60 0.45
N THR A 163 -14.97 5.64 -0.29
CA THR A 163 -16.31 5.11 -0.06
C THR A 163 -16.42 4.45 1.32
N VAL A 164 -15.45 3.62 1.72
CA VAL A 164 -15.44 3.01 3.06
C VAL A 164 -15.39 4.07 4.17
N ARG A 165 -14.65 5.17 3.98
CA ARG A 165 -14.68 6.30 4.95
C ARG A 165 -16.08 6.90 5.10
N MET A 166 -16.82 7.04 3.99
CA MET A 166 -18.19 7.56 4.03
C MET A 166 -19.13 6.59 4.76
N ASP A 167 -19.01 5.28 4.50
CA ASP A 167 -19.81 4.24 5.16
C ASP A 167 -19.60 4.23 6.70
N LEU A 168 -18.37 4.50 7.14
CA LEU A 168 -18.03 4.45 8.58
C LEU A 168 -18.33 5.74 9.33
N ARG A 169 -18.38 6.87 8.63
CA ARG A 169 -18.31 8.22 9.22
C ARG A 169 -19.31 8.48 10.35
N ALA A 170 -20.55 8.03 10.19
CA ALA A 170 -21.61 8.35 11.14
C ALA A 170 -21.59 7.46 12.40
N GLN A 171 -21.25 6.17 12.23
CA GLN A 171 -21.38 5.18 13.32
C GLN A 171 -20.04 4.84 13.98
N TYR A 172 -18.93 5.02 13.26
CA TYR A 172 -17.59 4.59 13.72
C TYR A 172 -16.54 5.68 13.51
N PRO A 173 -16.66 6.85 14.17
CA PRO A 173 -15.78 8.00 13.92
C PRO A 173 -14.30 7.77 14.27
N ASN A 174 -14.00 6.76 15.12
CA ASN A 174 -12.64 6.41 15.53
C ASN A 174 -12.05 5.23 14.71
N ILE A 175 -12.76 4.77 13.66
CA ILE A 175 -12.18 3.84 12.69
C ILE A 175 -11.72 4.65 11.49
N HIS A 176 -10.40 4.67 11.29
CA HIS A 176 -9.77 5.43 10.22
C HIS A 176 -9.46 4.55 9.01
N VAL A 177 -9.59 5.11 7.82
CA VAL A 177 -9.15 4.50 6.56
C VAL A 177 -8.34 5.52 5.80
N SER A 178 -7.04 5.26 5.65
CA SER A 178 -6.10 6.18 5.02
C SER A 178 -5.53 5.61 3.73
N VAL A 179 -5.22 6.50 2.79
CA VAL A 179 -4.50 6.20 1.55
C VAL A 179 -3.14 6.87 1.57
N VAL A 180 -2.10 6.09 1.31
CA VAL A 180 -0.73 6.60 1.15
C VAL A 180 -0.35 6.53 -0.31
N MET A 181 0.09 7.63 -0.89
CA MET A 181 0.46 7.75 -2.30
C MET A 181 1.96 8.08 -2.44
N PRO A 182 2.85 7.06 -2.41
CA PRO A 182 4.27 7.27 -2.63
C PRO A 182 4.56 7.62 -4.10
N PRO A 183 5.65 8.35 -4.38
CA PRO A 183 6.25 8.46 -5.71
C PRO A 183 6.98 7.16 -6.09
N ILE A 184 8.01 7.27 -6.94
CA ILE A 184 8.96 6.18 -7.16
C ILE A 184 9.68 5.89 -5.84
N VAL A 185 9.69 4.62 -5.43
CA VAL A 185 10.41 4.14 -4.24
C VAL A 185 11.49 3.15 -4.67
N THR A 186 12.69 3.31 -4.15
CA THR A 186 13.84 2.47 -4.47
C THR A 186 13.70 1.09 -3.84
N THR A 187 13.03 0.17 -4.52
CA THR A 187 12.74 -1.20 -4.09
C THR A 187 12.84 -2.16 -5.26
N ASP A 188 12.75 -3.46 -4.99
CA ASP A 188 12.64 -4.48 -6.05
C ASP A 188 11.27 -4.48 -6.78
N PHE A 189 10.39 -3.54 -6.46
CA PHE A 189 9.05 -3.47 -7.05
C PHE A 189 9.08 -3.39 -8.58
N ALA A 190 9.99 -2.58 -9.13
CA ALA A 190 10.15 -2.44 -10.58
C ALA A 190 10.67 -3.73 -11.22
N ARG A 191 11.59 -4.44 -10.56
CA ARG A 191 12.14 -5.74 -11.00
C ARG A 191 11.08 -6.85 -10.94
N ASN A 192 10.20 -6.81 -9.96
CA ASN A 192 9.13 -7.80 -9.74
C ASN A 192 7.84 -7.48 -10.51
N ALA A 193 7.81 -6.42 -11.31
CA ALA A 193 6.67 -6.09 -12.17
C ALA A 193 6.47 -7.14 -13.28
N LEU A 194 5.23 -7.35 -13.67
CA LEU A 194 4.93 -8.12 -14.90
C LEU A 194 5.59 -7.40 -16.09
N TYR A 195 6.30 -8.15 -16.93
CA TYR A 195 7.07 -7.64 -18.08
C TYR A 195 8.16 -6.63 -17.72
N GLY A 196 8.56 -6.56 -16.43
CA GLY A 196 9.61 -5.65 -15.96
C GLY A 196 9.20 -4.18 -15.96
N THR A 197 10.19 -3.31 -16.11
CA THR A 197 9.99 -1.86 -16.29
C THR A 197 10.67 -1.46 -17.58
N PRO A 198 9.92 -1.08 -18.63
CA PRO A 198 10.51 -0.52 -19.83
C PRO A 198 11.37 0.70 -19.48
N VAL A 199 12.58 0.76 -20.03
CA VAL A 199 13.41 1.96 -19.94
C VAL A 199 12.88 2.95 -20.97
N PRO A 200 12.45 4.16 -20.58
CA PRO A 200 11.97 5.16 -21.53
C PRO A 200 13.05 5.51 -22.56
N PRO A 201 12.70 5.89 -23.80
CA PRO A 201 13.64 6.49 -24.72
C PRO A 201 14.35 7.69 -24.03
N GLY A 202 15.69 7.70 -24.00
CA GLY A 202 16.47 8.70 -23.27
C GLY A 202 16.77 8.37 -21.80
N GLY A 203 16.36 7.19 -21.30
CA GLY A 203 16.61 6.74 -19.93
C GLY A 203 15.67 7.37 -18.90
N PHE A 204 15.87 6.99 -17.63
CA PHE A 204 15.20 7.70 -16.52
C PHE A 204 15.89 9.06 -16.33
N ARG A 205 15.10 10.12 -16.10
CA ARG A 205 15.64 11.47 -15.88
C ARG A 205 16.69 11.43 -14.76
N PRO A 206 17.93 11.89 -15.01
CA PRO A 206 18.93 12.03 -13.95
C PRO A 206 18.38 12.95 -12.87
N GLY A 207 18.47 12.54 -11.60
CA GLY A 207 17.99 13.33 -10.47
C GLY A 207 16.54 13.05 -10.00
N ALA A 208 15.79 12.18 -10.66
CA ALA A 208 14.57 11.60 -10.07
C ALA A 208 14.97 10.57 -8.98
N ALA A 209 15.64 11.04 -7.93
CA ALA A 209 15.93 10.21 -6.77
C ALA A 209 14.59 9.79 -6.16
N GLY A 210 14.25 8.49 -6.31
CA GLY A 210 13.10 7.92 -5.65
C GLY A 210 13.24 8.04 -4.13
N GLN A 211 12.14 8.02 -3.40
CA GLN A 211 12.18 7.88 -1.95
C GLN A 211 12.75 6.51 -1.55
N THR A 212 13.38 6.44 -0.38
CA THR A 212 13.74 5.15 0.20
C THR A 212 12.51 4.50 0.87
N PRO A 213 12.48 3.17 1.03
CA PRO A 213 11.45 2.50 1.80
C PRO A 213 11.29 3.06 3.23
N GLU A 214 12.39 3.45 3.85
CA GLU A 214 12.44 4.01 5.22
C GLU A 214 11.76 5.39 5.29
N GLN A 215 11.95 6.24 4.29
CA GLN A 215 11.26 7.54 4.21
C GLN A 215 9.74 7.37 4.10
N VAL A 216 9.29 6.42 3.29
CA VAL A 216 7.86 6.09 3.17
C VAL A 216 7.33 5.47 4.46
N ALA A 217 8.10 4.57 5.10
CA ALA A 217 7.74 3.96 6.38
C ALA A 217 7.60 5.03 7.49
N ALA A 218 8.48 6.03 7.53
CA ALA A 218 8.38 7.15 8.48
C ALA A 218 7.10 7.98 8.26
N ALA A 219 6.71 8.23 7.00
CA ALA A 219 5.46 8.92 6.68
C ALA A 219 4.22 8.08 7.08
N ILE A 220 4.28 6.74 6.95
CA ILE A 220 3.21 5.85 7.40
C ILE A 220 3.14 5.83 8.93
N LEU A 221 4.26 5.85 9.63
CA LEU A 221 4.29 5.92 11.09
C LEU A 221 3.64 7.22 11.59
N ASP A 222 3.98 8.38 11.02
CA ASP A 222 3.31 9.65 11.32
C ASP A 222 1.80 9.57 11.06
N LEU A 223 1.38 8.90 9.98
CA LEU A 223 -0.03 8.69 9.67
C LEU A 223 -0.75 7.78 10.69
N ILE A 224 -0.05 6.81 11.28
CA ILE A 224 -0.57 5.96 12.37
C ILE A 224 -0.79 6.77 13.65
N GLU A 225 0.07 7.74 13.91
CA GLU A 225 -0.01 8.62 15.08
C GLU A 225 -1.02 9.77 14.86
N HIS A 226 -1.10 10.29 13.64
CA HIS A 226 -1.95 11.41 13.24
C HIS A 226 -2.80 11.04 12.01
N PRO A 227 -3.93 10.31 12.18
CA PRO A 227 -4.73 9.80 11.08
C PRO A 227 -5.25 10.92 10.15
N ARG A 228 -5.03 10.74 8.86
CA ARG A 228 -5.50 11.60 7.77
C ARG A 228 -6.10 10.74 6.66
N ALA A 229 -7.06 11.27 5.93
CA ALA A 229 -7.72 10.54 4.85
C ALA A 229 -6.76 10.10 3.74
N GLU A 230 -5.89 11.01 3.30
CA GLU A 230 -4.94 10.78 2.22
C GLU A 230 -3.64 11.54 2.49
N ILE A 231 -2.51 10.92 2.14
CA ILE A 231 -1.21 11.57 2.16
C ILE A 231 -0.41 11.27 0.89
N TYR A 232 0.31 12.26 0.42
CA TYR A 232 1.44 12.11 -0.49
C TYR A 232 2.71 12.05 0.36
N THR A 233 3.56 11.06 0.13
CA THR A 233 4.82 10.96 0.90
C THR A 233 5.88 11.95 0.41
N ASN A 234 5.74 12.47 -0.83
CA ASN A 234 6.46 13.65 -1.31
C ASN A 234 5.51 14.86 -1.27
N PRO A 235 5.82 15.92 -0.49
CA PRO A 235 4.97 17.10 -0.36
C PRO A 235 4.62 17.80 -1.68
N ASP A 236 5.55 17.84 -2.64
CA ASP A 236 5.36 18.51 -3.94
C ASP A 236 4.29 17.85 -4.83
N GLN A 237 3.92 16.60 -4.52
CA GLN A 237 2.94 15.87 -5.31
C GLN A 237 1.53 16.42 -5.18
N ALA A 238 1.15 16.95 -4.02
CA ALA A 238 -0.17 17.54 -3.81
C ALA A 238 -0.38 18.71 -4.76
N GLU A 239 0.60 19.59 -4.89
CA GLU A 239 0.56 20.73 -5.80
C GLU A 239 0.53 20.29 -7.27
N THR A 240 1.35 19.28 -7.62
CA THR A 240 1.39 18.71 -8.98
C THR A 240 0.03 18.15 -9.38
N VAL A 241 -0.61 17.39 -8.49
CA VAL A 241 -1.96 16.83 -8.71
C VAL A 241 -2.99 17.94 -8.86
N ALA A 242 -2.95 18.97 -7.99
CA ALA A 242 -3.85 20.10 -8.10
C ALA A 242 -3.71 20.85 -9.45
N LYS A 243 -2.48 21.09 -9.90
CA LYS A 243 -2.21 21.70 -11.22
C LYS A 243 -2.70 20.84 -12.38
N TYR A 244 -2.52 19.52 -12.31
CA TYR A 244 -3.01 18.60 -13.34
C TYR A 244 -4.54 18.68 -13.49
N TYR A 245 -5.27 18.57 -12.37
CA TYR A 245 -6.73 18.57 -12.41
C TYR A 245 -7.35 19.96 -12.60
N ALA A 246 -6.60 21.04 -12.39
CA ALA A 246 -7.07 22.39 -12.71
C ALA A 246 -7.26 22.61 -14.22
N ASP A 247 -6.38 22.06 -15.06
CA ASP A 247 -6.49 22.08 -16.52
C ASP A 247 -5.69 20.91 -17.13
N VAL A 248 -6.36 19.77 -17.27
CA VAL A 248 -5.78 18.54 -17.82
C VAL A 248 -5.21 18.75 -19.22
N ASN A 249 -5.95 19.44 -20.10
CA ASN A 249 -5.53 19.65 -21.49
C ASN A 249 -4.24 20.44 -21.59
N SER A 250 -4.16 21.58 -20.91
CA SER A 250 -2.95 22.40 -20.88
C SER A 250 -1.77 21.69 -20.22
N TYR A 251 -2.03 20.87 -19.20
CA TYR A 251 -0.98 20.14 -18.51
C TYR A 251 -0.39 19.03 -19.40
N GLU A 252 -1.24 18.21 -20.03
CA GLU A 252 -0.80 17.11 -20.91
C GLU A 252 -0.09 17.62 -22.18
N ALA A 253 -0.54 18.75 -22.74
CA ALA A 253 0.14 19.37 -23.89
C ALA A 253 1.60 19.78 -23.59
N LYS A 254 1.97 19.98 -22.33
CA LYS A 254 3.34 20.30 -21.89
C LYS A 254 4.18 19.03 -21.67
N LEU A 255 3.57 17.88 -21.42
CA LEU A 255 4.28 16.61 -21.21
C LEU A 255 4.75 15.98 -22.53
N GLY A 256 4.10 16.29 -23.63
CA GLY A 256 4.39 15.77 -24.98
C GLY A 256 5.48 16.54 -25.76
N ARG A 257 6.20 17.46 -25.12
CA ARG A 257 7.26 18.27 -25.74
C ARG A 257 8.65 17.92 -25.24
#